data_b9f003b083397dbd674ba25257336f81
#
_entry.id   b9f003b083397dbd674ba25257336f81
#
_cell.length_a   1.000
_cell.length_b   1.000
_cell.length_c   1.000
_cell.angle_alpha   90.00
_cell.angle_beta   90.00
_cell.angle_gamma   90.00
#
_symmetry.space_group_name_H-M   'P 1'
#
loop_
_entity.id
_entity.type
_entity.pdbx_description
1 polymer ?
#
loop_
_entity_poly.entity_id
_entity_poly.type
_entity_poly.pdbx_seq_one_letter_code
_entity_poly.pdbx_strand_id
1 'polypeptide(L)'
;LGPGKAAVFENHANDLGRNRVTGDPADAFAFRTPSLRNVMQTEPWGHAGAHSKIDEFIRDHLDPVAAADRFSPDAGARGTVQLPPLKANDWREMDDPVARDRIVQAALIRAPVTLNPPDIAAIVAFLRSLDDDTALNGRMGIPDAVPSGLAVGGVAD
;
A
#
# COMPACT_ATOMS: atom_id res chain seq x y z
N LEU A 1 4.18 -4.35 10.01
CA LEU A 1 4.80 -3.50 11.04
C LEU A 1 5.42 -4.42 12.09
N GLY A 2 6.75 -4.36 12.30
CA GLY A 2 7.43 -5.25 13.24
C GLY A 2 7.14 -4.92 14.71
N PRO A 3 7.33 -5.90 15.62
CA PRO A 3 6.99 -5.80 17.03
C PRO A 3 7.59 -4.58 17.75
N GLY A 4 8.78 -4.16 17.34
CA GLY A 4 9.46 -3.03 17.97
C GLY A 4 8.81 -1.66 17.70
N LYS A 5 8.09 -1.51 16.59
CA LYS A 5 7.40 -0.26 16.24
C LYS A 5 6.09 -0.11 17.00
N ALA A 6 5.35 -1.20 17.11
CA ALA A 6 4.09 -1.22 17.87
C ALA A 6 4.33 -0.95 19.36
N ALA A 7 5.37 -1.52 19.95
CA ALA A 7 5.67 -1.36 21.37
C ALA A 7 6.00 0.08 21.77
N VAL A 8 6.58 0.86 20.87
CA VAL A 8 7.03 2.23 21.17
C VAL A 8 5.93 3.27 20.96
N PHE A 9 5.07 3.08 19.94
CA PHE A 9 4.15 4.13 19.50
C PHE A 9 2.67 3.80 19.69
N GLU A 10 2.30 2.53 19.67
CA GLU A 10 0.89 2.14 19.54
C GLU A 10 0.42 1.18 20.63
N ASN A 11 1.32 0.57 21.34
CA ASN A 11 1.02 -0.45 22.36
C ASN A 11 0.19 -1.66 21.83
N HIS A 12 0.18 -1.86 20.50
CA HIS A 12 -0.45 -2.97 19.80
C HIS A 12 0.18 -3.14 18.40
N ALA A 13 -0.04 -4.29 17.77
CA ALA A 13 0.55 -4.63 16.47
C ALA A 13 -0.20 -4.03 15.27
N ASN A 14 -1.45 -3.61 15.45
CA ASN A 14 -2.30 -3.07 14.39
C ASN A 14 -2.00 -1.60 14.09
N ASP A 15 -2.02 -1.23 12.81
CA ASP A 15 -2.11 0.18 12.42
C ASP A 15 -3.58 0.59 12.38
N LEU A 16 -4.02 1.33 13.38
CA LEU A 16 -5.40 1.76 13.52
C LEU A 16 -5.76 2.95 12.61
N GLY A 17 -4.81 3.49 11.85
CA GLY A 17 -5.07 4.55 10.90
C GLY A 17 -5.67 5.80 11.55
N ARG A 18 -6.80 6.27 11.01
CA ARG A 18 -7.48 7.50 11.44
C ARG A 18 -7.93 7.47 12.91
N ASN A 19 -8.25 6.31 13.45
CA ASN A 19 -8.61 6.18 14.87
C ASN A 19 -7.55 6.80 15.79
N ARG A 20 -6.28 6.76 15.41
CA ARG A 20 -5.18 7.36 16.20
C ARG A 20 -5.30 8.88 16.33
N VAL A 21 -6.00 9.53 15.41
CA VAL A 21 -6.22 10.98 15.41
C VAL A 21 -7.53 11.33 16.08
N THR A 22 -8.59 10.59 15.79
CA THR A 22 -9.94 10.89 16.25
C THR A 22 -10.30 10.26 17.60
N GLY A 23 -9.67 9.13 17.93
CA GLY A 23 -10.06 8.30 19.08
C GLY A 23 -11.38 7.55 18.87
N ASP A 24 -12.03 7.71 17.73
CA ASP A 24 -13.30 7.04 17.42
C ASP A 24 -13.06 5.60 16.95
N PRO A 25 -13.61 4.58 17.64
CA PRO A 25 -13.51 3.20 17.20
C PRO A 25 -14.04 2.94 15.79
N ALA A 26 -15.00 3.73 15.31
CA ALA A 26 -15.54 3.62 13.96
C ALA A 26 -14.51 4.00 12.87
N ASP A 27 -13.49 4.76 13.23
CA ASP A 27 -12.38 5.14 12.34
C ASP A 27 -11.21 4.12 12.35
N ALA A 28 -11.35 3.01 13.07
CA ALA A 28 -10.30 1.98 13.07
C ALA A 28 -10.10 1.40 11.67
N PHE A 29 -8.83 1.29 11.27
CA PHE A 29 -8.38 0.81 9.95
C PHE A 29 -8.80 1.72 8.78
N ALA A 30 -9.31 2.91 9.03
CA ALA A 30 -9.56 3.90 8.00
C ALA A 30 -8.29 4.68 7.67
N PHE A 31 -7.97 4.79 6.39
CA PHE A 31 -6.80 5.51 5.88
C PHE A 31 -7.23 6.56 4.87
N ARG A 32 -6.43 7.61 4.75
CA ARG A 32 -6.66 8.63 3.73
C ARG A 32 -6.50 8.04 2.33
N THR A 33 -7.44 8.31 1.45
CA THR A 33 -7.28 8.00 0.02
C THR A 33 -6.11 8.80 -0.54
N PRO A 34 -5.07 8.17 -1.05
CA PRO A 34 -3.93 8.86 -1.66
C PRO A 34 -4.28 9.41 -3.03
N SER A 35 -3.45 10.33 -3.55
CA SER A 35 -3.52 10.75 -4.94
C SER A 35 -3.16 9.60 -5.86
N LEU A 36 -3.83 9.53 -7.01
CA LEU A 36 -3.50 8.55 -8.06
C LEU A 36 -2.47 9.09 -9.06
N ARG A 37 -2.03 10.36 -8.93
CA ARG A 37 -0.99 10.93 -9.80
C ARG A 37 0.30 10.12 -9.66
N ASN A 38 0.87 9.71 -10.79
CA ASN A 38 2.07 8.89 -10.87
C ASN A 38 1.98 7.53 -10.15
N VAL A 39 0.78 7.05 -9.86
CA VAL A 39 0.59 5.83 -9.08
C VAL A 39 1.25 4.61 -9.73
N MET A 40 1.37 4.59 -11.06
CA MET A 40 2.04 3.50 -11.79
C MET A 40 3.55 3.44 -11.56
N GLN A 41 4.14 4.53 -11.04
CA GLN A 41 5.57 4.67 -10.80
C GLN A 41 5.92 4.53 -9.29
N THR A 42 4.92 4.28 -8.45
CA THR A 42 5.09 4.27 -7.00
C THR A 42 4.87 2.88 -6.39
N GLU A 43 5.28 1.85 -7.10
CA GLU A 43 5.34 0.49 -6.53
C GLU A 43 6.29 0.43 -5.33
N PRO A 44 6.05 -0.46 -4.35
CA PRO A 44 4.95 -1.41 -4.24
C PRO A 44 3.65 -0.79 -3.73
N TRP A 45 2.52 -1.29 -4.22
CA TRP A 45 1.20 -0.78 -3.86
C TRP A 45 0.63 -1.41 -2.60
N GLY A 46 -0.38 -0.76 -2.05
CA GLY A 46 -1.03 -1.12 -0.80
C GLY A 46 -0.43 -0.42 0.41
N HIS A 47 -1.19 -0.35 1.49
CA HIS A 47 -0.80 0.36 2.71
C HIS A 47 0.57 -0.10 3.26
N ALA A 48 0.84 -1.38 3.21
CA ALA A 48 2.10 -1.98 3.64
C ALA A 48 3.04 -2.35 2.47
N GLY A 49 2.75 -1.92 1.25
CA GLY A 49 3.54 -2.26 0.08
C GLY A 49 3.50 -3.76 -0.25
N ALA A 50 2.34 -4.39 -0.10
CA ALA A 50 2.22 -5.84 -0.25
C ALA A 50 2.06 -6.32 -1.71
N HIS A 51 1.93 -5.40 -2.66
CA HIS A 51 1.65 -5.74 -4.06
C HIS A 51 2.69 -5.16 -5.00
N SER A 52 3.31 -6.00 -5.79
CA SER A 52 4.21 -5.61 -6.90
C SER A 52 3.53 -5.58 -8.26
N LYS A 53 2.25 -5.98 -8.32
CA LYS A 53 1.45 -5.97 -9.55
C LYS A 53 0.16 -5.19 -9.32
N ILE A 54 -0.03 -4.16 -10.13
CA ILE A 54 -1.16 -3.25 -9.99
C ILE A 54 -2.51 -3.93 -10.28
N ASP A 55 -2.56 -4.85 -11.23
CA ASP A 55 -3.77 -5.57 -11.58
C ASP A 55 -4.22 -6.51 -10.45
N GLU A 56 -3.30 -7.14 -9.74
CA GLU A 56 -3.62 -7.92 -8.54
C GLU A 56 -4.14 -7.00 -7.43
N PHE A 57 -3.50 -5.85 -7.22
CA PHE A 57 -3.94 -4.87 -6.25
C PHE A 57 -5.36 -4.33 -6.55
N ILE A 58 -5.67 -4.07 -7.84
CA ILE A 58 -7.03 -3.71 -8.26
C ILE A 58 -8.03 -4.83 -7.94
N ARG A 59 -7.69 -6.08 -8.25
CA ARG A 59 -8.57 -7.24 -7.97
C ARG A 59 -8.85 -7.42 -6.48
N ASP A 60 -7.85 -7.18 -5.64
CA ASP A 60 -8.00 -7.28 -4.19
C ASP A 60 -8.90 -6.17 -3.63
N HIS A 61 -8.97 -5.01 -4.28
CA HIS A 61 -9.96 -3.98 -3.95
C HIS A 61 -11.40 -4.37 -4.33
N LEU A 62 -11.57 -5.17 -5.37
CA LEU A 62 -12.90 -5.61 -5.82
C LEU A 62 -13.50 -6.69 -4.94
N ASP A 63 -12.65 -7.45 -4.24
CA ASP A 63 -13.06 -8.49 -3.28
C ASP A 63 -12.04 -8.57 -2.13
N PRO A 64 -12.07 -7.59 -1.21
CA PRO A 64 -11.10 -7.52 -0.11
C PRO A 64 -11.24 -8.67 0.89
N VAL A 65 -12.44 -9.27 1.00
CA VAL A 65 -12.66 -10.42 1.88
C VAL A 65 -11.92 -11.63 1.35
N ALA A 66 -12.16 -11.99 0.10
CA ALA A 66 -11.43 -13.10 -0.53
C ALA A 66 -9.93 -12.80 -0.69
N ALA A 67 -9.57 -11.53 -0.85
CA ALA A 67 -8.16 -11.12 -0.88
C ALA A 67 -7.46 -11.41 0.44
N ALA A 68 -8.11 -11.11 1.58
CA ALA A 68 -7.57 -11.42 2.90
C ALA A 68 -7.38 -12.93 3.12
N ASP A 69 -8.33 -13.74 2.62
CA ASP A 69 -8.23 -15.21 2.71
C ASP A 69 -7.12 -15.78 1.83
N ARG A 70 -6.88 -15.15 0.66
CA ARG A 70 -5.81 -15.58 -0.26
C ARG A 70 -4.45 -15.04 0.13
N PHE A 71 -4.39 -14.04 1.00
CA PHE A 71 -3.12 -13.42 1.37
C PHE A 71 -2.15 -14.47 1.92
N SER A 72 -0.97 -14.51 1.34
CA SER A 72 0.13 -15.34 1.80
C SER A 72 1.39 -14.49 1.93
N PRO A 73 2.11 -14.60 3.04
CA PRO A 73 3.40 -13.92 3.19
C PRO A 73 4.49 -14.50 2.31
N ASP A 74 4.27 -15.67 1.72
CA ASP A 74 5.22 -16.27 0.78
C ASP A 74 5.29 -15.43 -0.51
N ALA A 75 6.38 -14.70 -0.62
CA ALA A 75 6.65 -13.75 -1.70
C ALA A 75 6.56 -14.32 -3.13
N GLY A 76 6.67 -15.64 -3.28
CA GLY A 76 6.58 -16.30 -4.57
C GLY A 76 5.16 -16.46 -5.13
N ALA A 77 4.14 -16.47 -4.27
CA ALA A 77 2.79 -16.85 -4.66
C ALA A 77 1.97 -15.70 -5.28
N ARG A 78 2.35 -14.43 -5.03
CA ARG A 78 1.50 -13.27 -5.38
C ARG A 78 2.21 -12.09 -6.04
N GLY A 79 3.46 -12.24 -6.43
CA GLY A 79 4.21 -11.11 -6.93
C GLY A 79 4.40 -9.98 -5.90
N THR A 80 4.27 -10.29 -4.62
CA THR A 80 4.62 -9.37 -3.54
C THR A 80 6.11 -9.03 -3.64
N VAL A 81 6.43 -7.78 -3.33
CA VAL A 81 7.81 -7.35 -3.25
C VAL A 81 8.56 -8.28 -2.28
N GLN A 82 9.63 -8.87 -2.75
CA GLN A 82 10.54 -9.58 -1.88
C GLN A 82 11.21 -8.54 -0.98
N LEU A 83 10.68 -8.41 0.22
CA LEU A 83 11.42 -7.73 1.26
C LEU A 83 12.72 -8.51 1.51
N PRO A 84 13.83 -7.82 1.83
CA PRO A 84 15.03 -8.50 2.27
C PRO A 84 14.65 -9.52 3.33
N PRO A 85 15.28 -10.70 3.37
CA PRO A 85 14.96 -11.73 4.35
C PRO A 85 15.13 -11.15 5.76
N LEU A 86 14.03 -10.70 6.32
CA LEU A 86 13.95 -10.30 7.71
C LEU A 86 14.09 -11.57 8.54
N LYS A 87 14.98 -11.58 9.52
CA LYS A 87 15.25 -12.75 10.37
C LYS A 87 14.03 -13.23 11.16
N ALA A 88 13.01 -12.38 11.29
CA ALA A 88 11.71 -12.73 11.84
C ALA A 88 10.68 -11.76 11.29
N ASN A 89 9.74 -12.25 10.49
CA ASN A 89 8.51 -11.55 10.18
C ASN A 89 7.52 -11.80 11.31
N ASP A 90 6.86 -10.75 11.75
CA ASP A 90 5.79 -10.88 12.74
C ASP A 90 4.45 -11.04 12.02
N TRP A 91 4.02 -12.27 11.88
CA TRP A 91 2.76 -12.64 11.24
C TRP A 91 1.60 -12.85 12.22
N ARG A 92 1.80 -12.54 13.51
CA ARG A 92 0.81 -12.81 14.55
C ARG A 92 -0.58 -12.28 14.24
N GLU A 93 -0.67 -11.08 13.64
CA GLU A 93 -1.96 -10.51 13.26
C GLU A 93 -2.60 -11.25 12.09
N MET A 94 -1.81 -11.75 11.15
CA MET A 94 -2.32 -12.52 10.01
C MET A 94 -2.65 -13.96 10.39
N ASP A 95 -1.93 -14.51 11.36
CA ASP A 95 -2.17 -15.87 11.88
C ASP A 95 -3.28 -15.91 12.92
N ASP A 96 -3.64 -14.75 13.52
CA ASP A 96 -4.78 -14.64 14.43
C ASP A 96 -6.09 -14.43 13.67
N PRO A 97 -7.00 -15.42 13.63
CA PRO A 97 -8.25 -15.30 12.90
C PRO A 97 -9.15 -14.17 13.43
N VAL A 98 -9.08 -13.86 14.72
CA VAL A 98 -9.87 -12.77 15.32
C VAL A 98 -9.34 -11.41 14.88
N ALA A 99 -8.03 -11.25 14.80
CA ALA A 99 -7.41 -10.03 14.28
C ALA A 99 -7.71 -9.84 12.80
N ARG A 100 -7.58 -10.90 11.99
CA ARG A 100 -7.96 -10.89 10.57
C ARG A 100 -9.42 -10.51 10.36
N ASP A 101 -10.33 -11.12 11.10
CA ASP A 101 -11.76 -10.82 10.99
C ASP A 101 -12.06 -9.35 11.26
N ARG A 102 -11.42 -8.73 12.23
CA ARG A 102 -11.57 -7.29 12.48
C ARG A 102 -11.13 -6.43 11.30
N ILE A 103 -10.02 -6.77 10.66
CA ILE A 103 -9.52 -6.07 9.47
C ILE A 103 -10.50 -6.22 8.31
N VAL A 104 -10.97 -7.45 8.06
CA VAL A 104 -11.95 -7.75 7.02
C VAL A 104 -13.28 -7.04 7.28
N GLN A 105 -13.73 -6.98 8.54
CA GLN A 105 -14.95 -6.26 8.92
C GLN A 105 -14.86 -4.74 8.68
N ALA A 106 -13.68 -4.17 8.66
CA ALA A 106 -13.46 -2.76 8.33
C ALA A 106 -13.52 -2.47 6.82
N ALA A 107 -13.49 -3.49 5.96
CA ALA A 107 -13.57 -3.28 4.52
C ALA A 107 -14.90 -2.64 4.10
N LEU A 108 -14.83 -1.59 3.28
CA LEU A 108 -16.00 -0.86 2.78
C LEU A 108 -16.76 -1.68 1.73
N ILE A 109 -16.03 -2.40 0.88
CA ILE A 109 -16.61 -3.26 -0.14
C ILE A 109 -16.75 -4.65 0.46
N ARG A 110 -17.97 -5.06 0.72
CA ARG A 110 -18.28 -6.37 1.30
C ARG A 110 -18.86 -7.37 0.30
N ALA A 111 -19.51 -6.86 -0.74
CA ALA A 111 -19.98 -7.67 -1.86
C ALA A 111 -18.94 -7.61 -2.97
N PRO A 112 -18.48 -8.75 -3.50
CA PRO A 112 -17.51 -8.77 -4.58
C PRO A 112 -18.02 -8.03 -5.81
N VAL A 113 -17.15 -7.23 -6.41
CA VAL A 113 -17.40 -6.59 -7.70
C VAL A 113 -16.68 -7.39 -8.77
N THR A 114 -17.42 -7.87 -9.76
CA THR A 114 -16.84 -8.64 -10.86
C THR A 114 -16.54 -7.72 -12.04
N LEU A 115 -15.28 -7.66 -12.41
CA LEU A 115 -14.82 -7.03 -13.65
C LEU A 115 -14.17 -8.07 -14.55
N ASN A 116 -14.38 -7.93 -15.84
CA ASN A 116 -13.71 -8.79 -16.83
C ASN A 116 -12.25 -8.31 -17.07
N PRO A 117 -11.40 -9.15 -17.69
CA PRO A 117 -10.01 -8.73 -17.95
C PRO A 117 -9.85 -7.44 -18.77
N PRO A 118 -10.67 -7.16 -19.80
CA PRO A 118 -10.66 -5.89 -20.50
C PRO A 118 -10.95 -4.68 -19.60
N ASP A 119 -11.86 -4.80 -18.63
CA ASP A 119 -12.18 -3.71 -17.70
C ASP A 119 -10.96 -3.41 -16.80
N ILE A 120 -10.30 -4.45 -16.29
CA ILE A 120 -9.07 -4.29 -15.52
C ILE A 120 -7.99 -3.60 -16.37
N ALA A 121 -7.83 -4.02 -17.62
CA ALA A 121 -6.86 -3.39 -18.52
C ALA A 121 -7.19 -1.92 -18.79
N ALA A 122 -8.47 -1.58 -18.90
CA ALA A 122 -8.91 -0.19 -19.06
C ALA A 122 -8.61 0.65 -17.81
N ILE A 123 -8.82 0.11 -16.62
CA ILE A 123 -8.42 0.77 -15.36
C ILE A 123 -6.91 1.01 -15.34
N VAL A 124 -6.11 0.01 -15.67
CA VAL A 124 -4.64 0.15 -15.73
C VAL A 124 -4.22 1.21 -16.75
N ALA A 125 -4.85 1.23 -17.93
CA ALA A 125 -4.58 2.26 -18.94
C ALA A 125 -4.94 3.67 -18.44
N PHE A 126 -6.06 3.80 -17.73
CA PHE A 126 -6.43 5.05 -17.08
C PHE A 126 -5.39 5.48 -16.04
N LEU A 127 -4.95 4.58 -15.15
CA LEU A 127 -3.96 4.90 -14.15
C LEU A 127 -2.63 5.35 -14.78
N ARG A 128 -2.21 4.73 -15.88
CA ARG A 128 -1.03 5.16 -16.65
C ARG A 128 -1.19 6.55 -17.25
N SER A 129 -2.40 6.94 -17.63
CA SER A 129 -2.64 8.30 -18.15
C SER A 129 -2.48 9.41 -17.11
N LEU A 130 -2.36 9.04 -15.83
CA LEU A 130 -2.11 9.95 -14.72
C LEU A 130 -0.61 10.14 -14.42
N ASP A 131 0.26 9.48 -15.18
CA ASP A 131 1.69 9.68 -15.09
C ASP A 131 2.06 11.08 -15.66
N ASP A 132 2.94 11.75 -14.94
CA ASP A 132 3.41 13.10 -15.29
C ASP A 132 4.93 13.04 -15.48
N ASP A 133 5.34 12.97 -16.74
CA ASP A 133 6.74 12.88 -17.12
C ASP A 133 7.57 14.05 -16.57
N THR A 134 6.99 15.24 -16.48
CA THR A 134 7.68 16.41 -15.92
C THR A 134 7.96 16.25 -14.43
N ALA A 135 7.02 15.66 -13.68
CA ALA A 135 7.21 15.41 -12.27
C ALA A 135 8.17 14.23 -12.02
N LEU A 136 8.20 13.26 -12.95
CA LEU A 136 9.04 12.05 -12.83
C LEU A 136 10.49 12.30 -13.26
N ASN A 137 10.69 13.01 -14.37
CA ASN A 137 11.99 13.19 -15.03
C ASN A 137 12.52 14.61 -14.92
N GLY A 138 11.68 15.56 -14.51
CA GLY A 138 12.04 16.96 -14.37
C GLY A 138 12.49 17.32 -12.96
N ARG A 139 13.17 18.44 -12.85
CA ARG A 139 13.60 18.99 -11.55
C ARG A 139 12.55 19.88 -10.90
N MET A 140 11.28 19.55 -11.03
CA MET A 140 10.17 20.38 -10.56
C MET A 140 10.29 20.65 -9.05
N GLY A 141 10.55 21.91 -8.68
CA GLY A 141 10.73 22.34 -7.29
C GLY A 141 12.08 21.98 -6.65
N ILE A 142 12.99 21.34 -7.39
CA ILE A 142 14.35 21.09 -6.91
C ILE A 142 15.24 22.23 -7.37
N PRO A 143 15.88 23.01 -6.47
CA PRO A 143 16.78 24.08 -6.85
C PRO A 143 18.06 23.53 -7.50
N ASP A 144 18.70 24.30 -8.37
CA ASP A 144 19.96 23.91 -8.99
C ASP A 144 21.11 23.84 -8.00
N ALA A 145 21.03 24.60 -6.92
CA ALA A 145 21.98 24.60 -5.85
C ALA A 145 21.30 24.91 -4.52
N VAL A 146 21.85 24.40 -3.43
CA VAL A 146 21.44 24.75 -2.07
C VAL A 146 22.52 25.60 -1.39
N PRO A 147 22.15 26.52 -0.47
CA PRO A 147 23.13 27.42 0.20
C PRO A 147 24.25 26.69 0.94
N SER A 148 24.00 25.46 1.39
CA SER A 148 24.97 24.59 2.04
C SER A 148 26.09 24.06 1.13
N GLY A 149 25.95 24.18 -0.20
CA GLY A 149 26.86 23.62 -1.17
C GLY A 149 26.77 22.09 -1.29
N LEU A 150 25.79 21.45 -0.63
CA LEU A 150 25.56 20.02 -0.79
C LEU A 150 25.03 19.73 -2.20
N ALA A 151 25.41 18.58 -2.74
CA ALA A 151 24.89 18.12 -4.02
C ALA A 151 23.36 17.96 -3.95
N VAL A 152 22.66 18.59 -4.88
CA VAL A 152 21.23 18.38 -5.09
C VAL A 152 21.11 17.13 -5.97
N GLY A 153 20.29 16.16 -5.55
CA GLY A 153 20.15 14.90 -6.28
C GLY A 153 20.03 15.15 -7.79
N GLY A 154 21.04 14.74 -8.53
CA GLY A 154 21.04 14.84 -10.00
C GLY A 154 20.14 13.78 -10.59
N VAL A 155 19.48 14.12 -11.71
CA VAL A 155 18.99 13.09 -12.62
C VAL A 155 20.24 12.37 -13.10
N ALA A 156 20.33 11.05 -12.89
CA ALA A 156 21.40 10.29 -13.50
C ALA A 156 21.24 10.40 -15.02
N ASP A 157 22.28 10.88 -15.71
CA ASP A 157 22.36 10.89 -17.16
C ASP A 157 22.26 9.47 -17.74
#